data_df0c30f927ab87e869f2526cca2f3082
#
_entry.id   df0c30f927ab87e869f2526cca2f3082
#
_cell.length_a   1.000
_cell.length_b   1.000
_cell.length_c   1.000
_cell.angle_alpha   90.00
_cell.angle_beta   90.00
_cell.angle_gamma   90.00
#
_symmetry.space_group_name_H-M   'P 1'
#
loop_
_entity.id
_entity.type
_entity.pdbx_description
1 polymer ?
#
loop_
_entity_poly.entity_id
_entity_poly.type
_entity_poly.pdbx_seq_one_letter_code
_entity_poly.pdbx_strand_id
1 'polypeptide(L)'
;MGRLRFELRTSRLKAGCSTAELATRARLGMPFTAPSEVITQVAGETGGCRTMVMTGSKPWPAPQIDADAWVADSAVVIGNVRMAEGSSLWPTAVARGDLEQISIGAGSNVQDGAVLHGDPGQPVHIGVNVTIGHRAVIHGATLEDGCLVGIGAIVLNGVTVGAGALVAAGSVVTRDVPPGTLVMGAPAVVKRDLPPEAIEEQRRHAQRYARLAASHAQITP
;
A
#
# COMPACT_ATOMS: atom_id res chain seq x y z
N MET A 1 -7.07 -46.09 -20.92
CA MET A 1 -6.31 -44.83 -20.92
C MET A 1 -7.26 -43.71 -21.35
N GLY A 2 -7.94 -43.07 -20.42
CA GLY A 2 -8.90 -42.02 -20.66
C GLY A 2 -8.26 -40.65 -20.44
N ARG A 3 -8.20 -39.82 -21.48
CA ARG A 3 -7.82 -38.41 -21.38
C ARG A 3 -8.98 -37.59 -20.80
N LEU A 4 -8.84 -37.05 -19.59
CA LEU A 4 -9.70 -35.99 -19.10
C LEU A 4 -9.38 -34.71 -19.87
N ARG A 5 -10.35 -34.21 -20.64
CA ARG A 5 -10.33 -32.84 -21.16
C ARG A 5 -10.91 -31.89 -20.10
N PHE A 6 -10.12 -30.98 -19.61
CA PHE A 6 -10.62 -29.83 -18.87
C PHE A 6 -11.10 -28.78 -19.87
N GLU A 7 -12.41 -28.57 -19.95
CA GLU A 7 -12.98 -27.40 -20.63
C GLU A 7 -13.03 -26.23 -19.63
N LEU A 8 -12.19 -25.22 -19.85
CA LEU A 8 -12.28 -23.92 -19.20
C LEU A 8 -13.49 -23.16 -19.79
N ARG A 9 -14.62 -23.17 -19.08
CA ARG A 9 -15.70 -22.22 -19.34
C ARG A 9 -15.26 -20.85 -18.84
N THR A 10 -14.88 -19.95 -19.76
CA THR A 10 -14.70 -18.53 -19.48
C THR A 10 -16.06 -17.88 -19.26
N SER A 11 -16.53 -17.84 -18.02
CA SER A 11 -17.61 -16.93 -17.65
C SER A 11 -17.04 -15.51 -17.58
N ARG A 12 -17.61 -14.59 -18.35
CA ARG A 12 -17.31 -13.16 -18.31
C ARG A 12 -17.53 -12.64 -16.88
N LEU A 13 -16.46 -12.42 -16.12
CA LEU A 13 -16.50 -11.63 -14.90
C LEU A 13 -16.68 -10.17 -15.31
N LYS A 14 -17.86 -9.61 -15.05
CA LYS A 14 -18.07 -8.16 -15.07
C LYS A 14 -17.31 -7.56 -13.88
N ALA A 15 -16.41 -6.64 -14.18
CA ALA A 15 -15.70 -5.87 -13.17
C ALA A 15 -16.70 -5.04 -12.33
N GLY A 16 -16.46 -5.00 -11.03
CA GLY A 16 -17.00 -4.00 -10.12
C GLY A 16 -17.94 -4.53 -9.05
N CYS A 17 -17.50 -4.41 -7.84
CA CYS A 17 -18.20 -4.55 -6.56
C CYS A 17 -17.96 -5.86 -5.81
N SER A 18 -17.61 -5.76 -4.50
CA SER A 18 -17.49 -6.93 -3.64
C SER A 18 -18.85 -7.62 -3.49
N THR A 19 -18.87 -8.94 -3.35
CA THR A 19 -20.11 -9.73 -3.17
C THR A 19 -20.96 -9.27 -1.99
N ALA A 20 -20.35 -8.71 -0.95
CA ALA A 20 -21.05 -8.16 0.22
C ALA A 20 -21.80 -6.84 -0.11
N GLU A 21 -21.21 -5.97 -0.91
CA GLU A 21 -21.80 -4.69 -1.32
C GLU A 21 -22.95 -4.87 -2.29
N LEU A 22 -22.84 -5.82 -3.22
CA LEU A 22 -23.94 -6.22 -4.11
C LEU A 22 -25.15 -6.74 -3.34
N ALA A 23 -24.94 -7.55 -2.29
CA ALA A 23 -26.02 -8.09 -1.47
C ALA A 23 -26.73 -6.99 -0.66
N THR A 24 -26.00 -5.97 -0.18
CA THR A 24 -26.57 -4.85 0.59
C THR A 24 -27.37 -3.90 -0.30
N ARG A 25 -26.87 -3.57 -1.47
CA ARG A 25 -27.57 -2.68 -2.43
C ARG A 25 -28.83 -3.32 -3.03
N ALA A 26 -28.81 -4.62 -3.29
CA ALA A 26 -30.00 -5.35 -3.74
C ALA A 26 -31.13 -5.34 -2.70
N ARG A 27 -30.83 -5.30 -1.41
CA ARG A 27 -31.81 -5.20 -0.33
C ARG A 27 -32.42 -3.79 -0.17
N LEU A 28 -31.73 -2.74 -0.63
CA LEU A 28 -32.15 -1.35 -0.45
C LEU A 28 -32.81 -0.75 -1.70
N GLY A 29 -32.94 -1.48 -2.80
CA GLY A 29 -33.60 -1.01 -4.03
C GLY A 29 -32.93 0.21 -4.68
N MET A 30 -31.65 0.49 -4.39
CA MET A 30 -30.93 1.64 -4.94
C MET A 30 -30.47 1.37 -6.37
N PRO A 31 -30.72 2.29 -7.33
CA PRO A 31 -30.22 2.14 -8.69
C PRO A 31 -28.70 2.25 -8.72
N PHE A 32 -28.05 1.32 -9.37
CA PHE A 32 -26.61 1.36 -9.64
C PHE A 32 -26.36 2.32 -10.80
N THR A 33 -25.93 3.54 -10.51
CA THR A 33 -25.36 4.44 -11.51
C THR A 33 -23.85 4.22 -11.52
N ALA A 34 -23.37 3.40 -12.46
CA ALA A 34 -21.95 3.38 -12.77
C ALA A 34 -21.58 4.74 -13.39
N PRO A 35 -20.42 5.35 -13.03
CA PRO A 35 -19.94 6.50 -13.76
C PRO A 35 -19.71 6.07 -15.21
N SER A 36 -20.35 6.80 -16.14
CA SER A 36 -20.23 6.57 -17.58
C SER A 36 -18.90 7.15 -18.06
N GLU A 37 -17.80 6.46 -17.82
CA GLU A 37 -16.52 6.78 -18.45
C GLU A 37 -16.29 5.83 -19.63
N VAL A 38 -16.32 6.41 -20.81
CA VAL A 38 -16.02 5.72 -22.06
C VAL A 38 -14.51 5.50 -22.12
N ILE A 39 -14.09 4.24 -22.01
CA ILE A 39 -12.72 3.85 -22.32
C ILE A 39 -12.58 3.83 -23.84
N THR A 40 -12.05 4.90 -24.40
CA THR A 40 -11.71 4.92 -25.83
C THR A 40 -10.33 4.28 -26.02
N GLN A 41 -10.29 3.09 -26.62
CA GLN A 41 -9.05 2.48 -27.08
C GLN A 41 -8.59 3.20 -28.35
N VAL A 42 -7.52 3.95 -28.28
CA VAL A 42 -6.83 4.46 -29.47
C VAL A 42 -5.85 3.38 -29.94
N ALA A 43 -6.15 2.76 -31.08
CA ALA A 43 -5.26 1.83 -31.74
C ALA A 43 -4.11 2.61 -32.41
N GLY A 44 -2.90 2.47 -31.92
CA GLY A 44 -1.69 2.95 -32.60
C GLY A 44 -1.19 1.88 -33.57
N GLU A 45 -0.96 2.27 -34.82
CA GLU A 45 -0.49 1.43 -35.92
C GLU A 45 1.03 1.20 -35.91
N THR A 46 1.63 0.81 -34.83
CA THR A 46 3.01 0.25 -34.82
C THR A 46 3.23 -0.48 -33.49
N GLY A 47 3.74 -1.70 -33.54
CA GLY A 47 3.87 -2.67 -32.44
C GLY A 47 4.67 -2.24 -31.20
N GLY A 48 4.24 -1.19 -30.53
CA GLY A 48 4.77 -0.65 -29.28
C GLY A 48 3.80 -0.88 -28.13
N CYS A 49 4.34 -0.92 -26.93
CA CYS A 49 3.64 -1.03 -25.65
C CYS A 49 2.38 -0.14 -25.63
N ARG A 50 1.19 -0.73 -25.40
CA ARG A 50 -0.08 0.00 -25.34
C ARG A 50 -0.09 0.85 -24.07
N THR A 51 0.14 2.14 -24.21
CA THR A 51 -0.13 3.10 -23.13
C THR A 51 -1.63 3.33 -23.06
N MET A 52 -2.24 2.97 -21.93
CA MET A 52 -3.64 3.29 -21.65
C MET A 52 -3.75 4.78 -21.35
N VAL A 53 -4.25 5.58 -22.30
CA VAL A 53 -4.53 7.01 -22.06
C VAL A 53 -5.96 7.11 -21.50
N MET A 54 -6.09 7.45 -20.23
CA MET A 54 -7.39 7.80 -19.64
C MET A 54 -7.71 9.25 -20.00
N THR A 55 -8.68 9.45 -20.89
CA THR A 55 -9.22 10.77 -21.23
C THR A 55 -10.41 11.09 -20.31
N GLY A 56 -10.16 11.82 -19.22
CA GLY A 56 -11.16 12.27 -18.26
C GLY A 56 -10.47 12.97 -17.08
N SER A 57 -11.18 13.87 -16.39
CA SER A 57 -10.70 14.42 -15.12
C SER A 57 -10.58 13.28 -14.10
N LYS A 58 -9.40 13.10 -13.50
CA LYS A 58 -9.21 12.09 -12.46
C LYS A 58 -10.20 12.36 -11.32
N PRO A 59 -10.98 11.38 -10.86
CA PRO A 59 -11.98 11.58 -9.80
C PRO A 59 -11.37 11.79 -8.41
N TRP A 60 -10.06 11.74 -8.27
CA TRP A 60 -9.29 11.89 -7.03
C TRP A 60 -8.26 13.01 -7.12
N PRO A 61 -7.86 13.61 -5.99
CA PRO A 61 -6.85 14.67 -5.95
C PRO A 61 -5.48 14.15 -6.43
N ALA A 62 -4.64 15.07 -6.90
CA ALA A 62 -3.26 14.75 -7.22
C ALA A 62 -2.45 14.47 -5.93
N PRO A 63 -1.45 13.57 -5.97
CA PRO A 63 -0.54 13.36 -4.87
C PRO A 63 0.18 14.64 -4.44
N GLN A 64 0.40 14.79 -3.14
CA GLN A 64 1.18 15.87 -2.52
C GLN A 64 2.49 15.25 -1.99
N ILE A 65 3.57 15.48 -2.71
CA ILE A 65 4.89 14.90 -2.42
C ILE A 65 5.81 16.05 -2.03
N ASP A 66 6.40 16.00 -0.84
CA ASP A 66 7.38 16.97 -0.38
C ASP A 66 8.61 16.97 -1.31
N ALA A 67 9.28 18.12 -1.43
CA ALA A 67 10.44 18.27 -2.30
C ALA A 67 11.63 17.39 -1.89
N ASP A 68 11.73 17.08 -0.59
CA ASP A 68 12.78 16.21 -0.03
C ASP A 68 12.34 14.74 0.10
N ALA A 69 11.13 14.39 -0.38
CA ALA A 69 10.69 13.01 -0.49
C ALA A 69 11.19 12.41 -1.81
N TRP A 70 11.53 11.11 -1.80
CA TRP A 70 12.00 10.41 -2.99
C TRP A 70 11.03 9.31 -3.43
N VAL A 71 10.75 9.28 -4.73
CA VAL A 71 9.90 8.26 -5.36
C VAL A 71 10.69 7.64 -6.51
N ALA A 72 10.90 6.32 -6.47
CA ALA A 72 11.57 5.61 -7.57
C ALA A 72 10.72 5.66 -8.84
N ASP A 73 11.37 5.75 -10.03
CA ASP A 73 10.68 5.85 -11.34
C ASP A 73 9.68 4.72 -11.60
N SER A 74 9.95 3.52 -11.08
CA SER A 74 9.07 2.36 -11.20
C SER A 74 8.02 2.23 -10.10
N ALA A 75 8.02 3.14 -9.13
CA ALA A 75 6.98 3.18 -8.09
C ALA A 75 5.70 3.84 -8.63
N VAL A 76 4.57 3.49 -8.04
CA VAL A 76 3.26 3.99 -8.46
C VAL A 76 2.62 4.80 -7.33
N VAL A 77 2.30 6.07 -7.61
CA VAL A 77 1.59 6.95 -6.67
C VAL A 77 0.32 7.46 -7.35
N ILE A 78 -0.85 7.14 -6.78
CA ILE A 78 -2.15 7.48 -7.36
C ILE A 78 -3.06 8.07 -6.28
N GLY A 79 -3.75 9.17 -6.60
CA GLY A 79 -4.83 9.70 -5.80
C GLY A 79 -4.39 10.49 -4.58
N ASN A 80 -5.18 10.43 -3.51
CA ASN A 80 -4.99 11.20 -2.28
C ASN A 80 -3.83 10.64 -1.44
N VAL A 81 -2.62 10.84 -1.92
CA VAL A 81 -1.37 10.42 -1.25
C VAL A 81 -0.62 11.66 -0.78
N ARG A 82 -0.16 11.67 0.47
CA ARG A 82 0.73 12.69 1.02
C ARG A 82 2.04 12.04 1.48
N MET A 83 3.15 12.56 1.01
CA MET A 83 4.49 12.13 1.42
C MET A 83 5.22 13.31 2.06
N ALA A 84 5.65 13.15 3.31
CA ALA A 84 6.38 14.18 4.04
C ALA A 84 7.89 14.14 3.72
N GLU A 85 8.62 15.13 4.20
CA GLU A 85 10.08 15.31 4.00
C GLU A 85 10.87 14.03 4.32
N GLY A 86 11.87 13.71 3.51
CA GLY A 86 12.76 12.56 3.69
C GLY A 86 12.07 11.19 3.63
N SER A 87 10.76 11.14 3.36
CA SER A 87 10.08 9.87 3.12
C SER A 87 10.45 9.29 1.75
N SER A 88 10.29 7.97 1.57
CA SER A 88 10.71 7.33 0.32
C SER A 88 9.80 6.17 -0.10
N LEU A 89 9.55 6.10 -1.42
CA LEU A 89 8.82 5.03 -2.07
C LEU A 89 9.74 4.33 -3.09
N TRP A 90 10.07 3.08 -2.80
CA TRP A 90 11.10 2.31 -3.48
C TRP A 90 10.59 1.60 -4.75
N PRO A 91 11.47 1.01 -5.57
CA PRO A 91 11.08 0.42 -6.84
C PRO A 91 9.89 -0.53 -6.74
N THR A 92 8.95 -0.39 -7.66
CA THR A 92 7.70 -1.17 -7.77
C THR A 92 6.76 -1.11 -6.57
N ALA A 93 7.03 -0.26 -5.57
CA ALA A 93 6.09 -0.01 -4.49
C ALA A 93 4.87 0.78 -5.00
N VAL A 94 3.71 0.55 -4.40
CA VAL A 94 2.44 1.14 -4.82
C VAL A 94 1.79 1.86 -3.64
N ALA A 95 1.51 3.15 -3.80
CA ALA A 95 0.64 3.94 -2.92
C ALA A 95 -0.60 4.38 -3.72
N ARG A 96 -1.72 3.66 -3.55
CA ARG A 96 -2.95 3.91 -4.30
C ARG A 96 -4.04 4.47 -3.40
N GLY A 97 -4.12 5.81 -3.36
CA GLY A 97 -5.10 6.60 -2.59
C GLY A 97 -6.32 7.02 -3.42
N ASP A 98 -6.88 6.10 -4.20
CA ASP A 98 -8.05 6.34 -5.06
C ASP A 98 -9.40 6.20 -4.33
N LEU A 99 -9.45 5.44 -3.26
CA LEU A 99 -10.64 5.25 -2.42
C LEU A 99 -10.53 6.01 -1.10
N GLU A 100 -9.32 6.05 -0.50
CA GLU A 100 -9.10 6.68 0.79
C GLU A 100 -7.70 7.30 0.86
N GLN A 101 -7.48 8.20 1.83
CA GLN A 101 -6.21 8.89 1.99
C GLN A 101 -5.09 7.94 2.43
N ILE A 102 -3.89 8.17 1.88
CA ILE A 102 -2.63 7.61 2.36
C ILE A 102 -1.72 8.76 2.80
N SER A 103 -1.23 8.72 4.04
CA SER A 103 -0.23 9.67 4.56
C SER A 103 1.02 8.93 4.99
N ILE A 104 2.19 9.41 4.52
CA ILE A 104 3.50 8.83 4.82
C ILE A 104 4.31 9.90 5.54
N GLY A 105 4.63 9.65 6.81
CA GLY A 105 5.33 10.57 7.70
C GLY A 105 6.83 10.71 7.36
N ALA A 106 7.43 11.74 7.93
CA ALA A 106 8.81 12.12 7.66
C ALA A 106 9.81 10.98 7.93
N GLY A 107 10.80 10.83 7.05
CA GLY A 107 11.84 9.81 7.15
C GLY A 107 11.38 8.35 7.04
N SER A 108 10.11 8.11 6.74
CA SER A 108 9.56 6.77 6.58
C SER A 108 9.85 6.21 5.19
N ASN A 109 10.01 4.87 5.11
CA ASN A 109 10.35 4.22 3.86
C ASN A 109 9.38 3.07 3.54
N VAL A 110 8.93 3.03 2.29
CA VAL A 110 8.07 1.99 1.74
C VAL A 110 8.90 1.23 0.71
N GLN A 111 9.38 0.05 1.08
CA GLN A 111 10.38 -0.69 0.31
C GLN A 111 9.78 -1.40 -0.90
N ASP A 112 10.67 -1.96 -1.73
CA ASP A 112 10.37 -2.50 -3.05
C ASP A 112 9.17 -3.46 -3.03
N GLY A 113 8.22 -3.20 -3.93
CA GLY A 113 7.03 -4.01 -4.11
C GLY A 113 6.00 -3.98 -2.98
N ALA A 114 6.18 -3.14 -1.95
CA ALA A 114 5.18 -2.96 -0.91
C ALA A 114 3.94 -2.24 -1.46
N VAL A 115 2.76 -2.54 -0.89
CA VAL A 115 1.48 -1.99 -1.35
C VAL A 115 0.76 -1.29 -0.21
N LEU A 116 0.37 -0.04 -0.44
CA LEU A 116 -0.46 0.77 0.45
C LEU A 116 -1.80 1.03 -0.23
N HIS A 117 -2.89 0.68 0.42
CA HIS A 117 -4.24 0.94 -0.04
C HIS A 117 -5.22 0.95 1.13
N GLY A 118 -6.38 1.56 0.98
CA GLY A 118 -7.43 1.57 1.99
C GLY A 118 -8.81 1.51 1.36
N ASP A 119 -9.78 0.94 2.08
CA ASP A 119 -11.20 0.98 1.74
C ASP A 119 -11.82 2.30 2.22
N PRO A 120 -12.99 2.73 1.70
CA PRO A 120 -13.68 3.92 2.16
C PRO A 120 -13.87 3.94 3.68
N GLY A 121 -13.41 5.02 4.34
CA GLY A 121 -13.41 5.17 5.79
C GLY A 121 -12.28 4.42 6.51
N GLN A 122 -11.33 3.84 5.77
CA GLN A 122 -10.16 3.11 6.30
C GLN A 122 -8.88 3.68 5.67
N PRO A 123 -8.43 4.87 6.10
CA PRO A 123 -7.21 5.49 5.58
C PRO A 123 -5.95 4.71 6.00
N VAL A 124 -4.86 4.97 5.30
CA VAL A 124 -3.53 4.50 5.70
C VAL A 124 -2.76 5.67 6.30
N HIS A 125 -2.42 5.55 7.58
CA HIS A 125 -1.58 6.51 8.28
C HIS A 125 -0.26 5.89 8.67
N ILE A 126 0.83 6.45 8.16
CA ILE A 126 2.20 6.03 8.47
C ILE A 126 2.88 7.18 9.19
N GLY A 127 3.31 6.93 10.43
CA GLY A 127 4.00 7.87 11.29
C GLY A 127 5.42 8.21 10.80
N VAL A 128 6.20 8.79 11.68
CA VAL A 128 7.59 9.25 11.43
C VAL A 128 8.57 8.09 11.62
N ASN A 129 9.62 8.01 10.78
CA ASN A 129 10.66 6.98 10.83
C ASN A 129 10.14 5.54 10.85
N VAL A 130 9.07 5.26 10.13
CA VAL A 130 8.51 3.92 9.97
C VAL A 130 9.22 3.21 8.82
N THR A 131 9.49 1.91 9.00
CA THR A 131 9.97 1.05 7.92
C THR A 131 8.89 0.07 7.50
N ILE A 132 8.54 0.07 6.21
CA ILE A 132 7.67 -0.94 5.59
C ILE A 132 8.54 -1.79 4.68
N GLY A 133 8.78 -3.03 5.09
CA GLY A 133 9.67 -3.98 4.43
C GLY A 133 9.17 -4.40 3.05
N HIS A 134 10.10 -4.90 2.24
CA HIS A 134 9.82 -5.33 0.86
C HIS A 134 8.59 -6.23 0.76
N ARG A 135 7.72 -5.96 -0.21
CA ARG A 135 6.48 -6.73 -0.49
C ARG A 135 5.47 -6.79 0.67
N ALA A 136 5.60 -5.95 1.69
CA ALA A 136 4.58 -5.85 2.73
C ALA A 136 3.30 -5.20 2.16
N VAL A 137 2.15 -5.53 2.75
CA VAL A 137 0.86 -4.94 2.40
C VAL A 137 0.29 -4.23 3.62
N ILE A 138 0.02 -2.96 3.48
CA ILE A 138 -0.67 -2.14 4.50
C ILE A 138 -2.01 -1.73 3.92
N HIS A 139 -3.07 -2.25 4.51
CA HIS A 139 -4.41 -2.01 4.02
C HIS A 139 -5.28 -1.39 5.11
N GLY A 140 -5.64 -0.09 4.94
CA GLY A 140 -6.53 0.63 5.86
C GLY A 140 -6.07 0.65 7.32
N ALA A 141 -4.78 0.85 7.58
CA ALA A 141 -4.19 0.71 8.91
C ALA A 141 -3.36 1.93 9.32
N THR A 142 -3.14 2.06 10.64
CA THR A 142 -2.27 3.07 11.24
C THR A 142 -0.97 2.42 11.70
N LEU A 143 0.16 2.94 11.26
CA LEU A 143 1.50 2.58 11.71
C LEU A 143 2.06 3.75 12.49
N GLU A 144 2.21 3.61 13.81
CA GLU A 144 2.76 4.67 14.66
C GLU A 144 4.28 4.81 14.53
N ASP A 145 4.81 5.90 15.06
CA ASP A 145 6.20 6.31 14.89
C ASP A 145 7.22 5.21 15.21
N GLY A 146 8.21 5.08 14.35
CA GLY A 146 9.36 4.18 14.56
C GLY A 146 9.03 2.70 14.53
N CYS A 147 7.79 2.29 14.22
CA CYS A 147 7.50 0.86 14.08
C CYS A 147 8.14 0.29 12.80
N LEU A 148 8.29 -1.03 12.77
CA LEU A 148 8.82 -1.74 11.61
C LEU A 148 7.88 -2.88 11.21
N VAL A 149 7.44 -2.86 9.95
CA VAL A 149 6.71 -3.96 9.35
C VAL A 149 7.69 -4.76 8.49
N GLY A 150 7.87 -6.04 8.84
CA GLY A 150 8.82 -6.93 8.21
C GLY A 150 8.44 -7.33 6.78
N ILE A 151 9.42 -7.86 6.06
CA ILE A 151 9.30 -8.30 4.65
C ILE A 151 8.09 -9.22 4.47
N GLY A 152 7.23 -8.92 3.49
CA GLY A 152 6.07 -9.73 3.12
C GLY A 152 4.97 -9.83 4.20
N ALA A 153 5.02 -9.00 5.25
CA ALA A 153 3.94 -8.97 6.25
C ALA A 153 2.70 -8.26 5.70
N ILE A 154 1.54 -8.60 6.25
CA ILE A 154 0.24 -8.03 5.87
C ILE A 154 -0.40 -7.41 7.11
N VAL A 155 -0.80 -6.14 7.03
CA VAL A 155 -1.55 -5.43 8.08
C VAL A 155 -2.92 -5.08 7.53
N LEU A 156 -3.99 -5.54 8.19
CA LEU A 156 -5.36 -5.42 7.71
C LEU A 156 -6.07 -4.17 8.24
N ASN A 157 -7.24 -3.88 7.67
CA ASN A 157 -8.08 -2.72 7.97
C ASN A 157 -8.33 -2.51 9.46
N GLY A 158 -8.28 -1.24 9.87
CA GLY A 158 -8.60 -0.80 11.23
C GLY A 158 -7.54 -1.15 12.27
N VAL A 159 -6.44 -1.82 11.88
CA VAL A 159 -5.35 -2.17 12.79
C VAL A 159 -4.46 -0.97 13.07
N THR A 160 -4.09 -0.80 14.34
CA THR A 160 -3.02 0.10 14.77
C THR A 160 -1.78 -0.72 15.16
N VAL A 161 -0.65 -0.44 14.53
CA VAL A 161 0.66 -0.94 14.94
C VAL A 161 1.33 0.13 15.79
N GLY A 162 1.46 -0.14 17.09
CA GLY A 162 1.93 0.82 18.08
C GLY A 162 3.38 1.26 17.88
N ALA A 163 3.71 2.41 18.43
CA ALA A 163 5.03 3.05 18.28
C ALA A 163 6.18 2.10 18.63
N GLY A 164 7.21 2.05 17.80
CA GLY A 164 8.36 1.19 17.98
C GLY A 164 8.07 -0.32 17.97
N ALA A 165 6.87 -0.76 17.62
CA ALA A 165 6.57 -2.18 17.50
C ALA A 165 7.25 -2.80 16.28
N LEU A 166 7.46 -4.11 16.32
CA LEU A 166 8.04 -4.91 15.24
C LEU A 166 7.06 -6.01 14.81
N VAL A 167 6.60 -5.92 13.57
CA VAL A 167 5.88 -7.01 12.90
C VAL A 167 6.91 -7.88 12.18
N ALA A 168 7.03 -9.14 12.56
CA ALA A 168 7.97 -10.05 11.93
C ALA A 168 7.62 -10.32 10.47
N ALA A 169 8.63 -10.67 9.66
CA ALA A 169 8.45 -10.99 8.25
C ALA A 169 7.40 -12.10 8.02
N GLY A 170 6.57 -11.96 6.98
CA GLY A 170 5.52 -12.90 6.61
C GLY A 170 4.35 -13.01 7.58
N SER A 171 4.24 -12.11 8.55
CA SER A 171 3.13 -12.12 9.52
C SER A 171 1.85 -11.53 8.95
N VAL A 172 0.69 -11.98 9.44
CA VAL A 172 -0.63 -11.42 9.11
C VAL A 172 -1.24 -10.80 10.36
N VAL A 173 -1.27 -9.46 10.41
CA VAL A 173 -1.75 -8.69 11.56
C VAL A 173 -3.23 -8.38 11.37
N THR A 174 -4.06 -8.91 12.28
CA THR A 174 -5.53 -8.80 12.24
C THR A 174 -6.10 -8.06 13.46
N ARG A 175 -5.24 -7.61 14.38
CA ARG A 175 -5.60 -6.91 15.62
C ARG A 175 -4.48 -5.92 15.95
N ASP A 176 -4.81 -4.92 16.77
CA ASP A 176 -3.85 -3.93 17.23
C ASP A 176 -2.62 -4.56 17.87
N VAL A 177 -1.49 -3.93 17.61
CA VAL A 177 -0.18 -4.33 18.13
C VAL A 177 0.24 -3.31 19.19
N PRO A 178 0.49 -3.75 20.43
CA PRO A 178 0.96 -2.84 21.49
C PRO A 178 2.30 -2.18 21.14
N PRO A 179 2.54 -0.93 21.57
CA PRO A 179 3.82 -0.26 21.37
C PRO A 179 5.01 -1.08 21.91
N GLY A 180 6.15 -1.00 21.23
CA GLY A 180 7.40 -1.63 21.68
C GLY A 180 7.35 -3.15 21.77
N THR A 181 6.45 -3.84 21.07
CA THR A 181 6.35 -5.30 21.12
C THR A 181 6.74 -5.95 19.80
N LEU A 182 7.18 -7.21 19.86
CA LEU A 182 7.33 -8.08 18.70
C LEU A 182 6.06 -8.93 18.53
N VAL A 183 5.46 -8.85 17.33
CA VAL A 183 4.39 -9.77 16.90
C VAL A 183 4.85 -10.64 15.74
N MET A 184 4.39 -11.90 15.69
CA MET A 184 4.69 -12.81 14.57
C MET A 184 3.61 -13.88 14.39
N GLY A 185 3.51 -14.38 13.17
CA GLY A 185 2.64 -15.49 12.76
C GLY A 185 1.44 -15.03 11.90
N ALA A 186 0.61 -16.00 11.50
CA ALA A 186 -0.63 -15.80 10.74
C ALA A 186 -1.77 -16.60 11.38
N PRO A 187 -2.64 -16.01 12.20
CA PRO A 187 -2.62 -14.60 12.61
C PRO A 187 -1.44 -14.26 13.54
N ALA A 188 -0.98 -12.99 13.49
CA ALA A 188 0.11 -12.52 14.32
C ALA A 188 -0.31 -12.41 15.79
N VAL A 189 0.59 -12.82 16.69
CA VAL A 189 0.40 -12.70 18.14
C VAL A 189 1.64 -12.09 18.79
N VAL A 190 1.46 -11.39 19.90
CA VAL A 190 2.56 -10.83 20.70
C VAL A 190 3.46 -11.97 21.18
N LYS A 191 4.76 -11.83 20.97
CA LYS A 191 5.80 -12.77 21.40
C LYS A 191 6.57 -12.29 22.60
N ARG A 192 6.92 -11.03 22.62
CA ARG A 192 7.67 -10.39 23.70
C ARG A 192 7.71 -8.88 23.54
N ASP A 193 8.06 -8.18 24.58
CA ASP A 193 8.47 -6.79 24.51
C ASP A 193 9.83 -6.65 23.82
N LEU A 194 10.06 -5.52 23.17
CA LEU A 194 11.32 -5.17 22.57
C LEU A 194 12.18 -4.40 23.58
N PRO A 195 13.47 -4.71 23.70
CA PRO A 195 14.36 -3.90 24.48
C PRO A 195 14.58 -2.52 23.81
N PRO A 196 14.86 -1.46 24.58
CA PRO A 196 15.02 -0.09 24.05
C PRO A 196 16.03 0.00 22.90
N GLU A 197 17.09 -0.79 22.94
CA GLU A 197 18.13 -0.83 21.92
C GLU A 197 17.61 -1.34 20.57
N ALA A 198 16.66 -2.27 20.59
CA ALA A 198 16.02 -2.78 19.36
C ALA A 198 15.10 -1.72 18.74
N ILE A 199 14.36 -0.97 19.56
CA ILE A 199 13.50 0.13 19.09
C ILE A 199 14.37 1.24 18.49
N GLU A 200 15.46 1.58 19.13
CA GLU A 200 16.40 2.59 18.61
C GLU A 200 17.08 2.11 17.31
N GLU A 201 17.37 0.82 17.16
CA GLU A 201 17.92 0.27 15.93
C GLU A 201 16.92 0.33 14.78
N GLN A 202 15.62 0.13 15.03
CA GLN A 202 14.57 0.33 14.01
C GLN A 202 14.55 1.78 13.52
N ARG A 203 14.66 2.75 14.44
CA ARG A 203 14.71 4.16 14.09
C ARG A 203 15.96 4.48 13.25
N ARG A 204 17.13 3.98 13.66
CA ARG A 204 18.36 4.11 12.85
C ARG A 204 18.25 3.45 11.48
N HIS A 205 17.53 2.33 11.40
CA HIS A 205 17.25 1.66 10.12
C HIS A 205 16.46 2.58 9.17
N ALA A 206 15.37 3.21 9.65
CA ALA A 206 14.61 4.16 8.84
C ALA A 206 15.47 5.35 8.37
N GLN A 207 16.30 5.91 9.25
CA GLN A 207 17.21 6.99 8.91
C GLN A 207 18.29 6.59 7.88
N ARG A 208 18.75 5.31 7.89
CA ARG A 208 19.64 4.80 6.83
C ARG A 208 18.94 4.81 5.47
N TYR A 209 17.66 4.41 5.43
CA TYR A 209 16.87 4.45 4.20
C TYR A 209 16.61 5.87 3.71
N ALA A 210 16.36 6.83 4.60
CA ALA A 210 16.22 8.23 4.20
C ALA A 210 17.50 8.77 3.56
N ARG A 211 18.68 8.48 4.13
CA ARG A 211 19.97 8.85 3.51
C ARG A 211 20.22 8.14 2.18
N LEU A 212 19.85 6.86 2.10
CA LEU A 212 19.99 6.10 0.86
C LEU A 212 19.10 6.65 -0.25
N ALA A 213 17.85 7.01 0.08
CA ALA A 213 16.93 7.65 -0.85
C ALA A 213 17.47 8.99 -1.37
N ALA A 214 18.02 9.83 -0.50
CA ALA A 214 18.68 11.08 -0.89
C ALA A 214 19.86 10.84 -1.85
N SER A 215 20.62 9.74 -1.67
CA SER A 215 21.69 9.37 -2.61
C SER A 215 21.13 8.93 -3.98
N HIS A 216 20.03 8.17 -3.99
CA HIS A 216 19.37 7.78 -5.24
C HIS A 216 18.82 9.00 -6.00
N ALA A 217 18.25 9.98 -5.31
CA ALA A 217 17.75 11.22 -5.90
C ALA A 217 18.85 12.02 -6.65
N GLN A 218 20.12 11.88 -6.24
CA GLN A 218 21.24 12.55 -6.90
C GLN A 218 21.75 11.80 -8.15
N ILE A 219 21.43 10.53 -8.30
CA ILE A 219 21.94 9.68 -9.41
C ILE A 219 20.91 9.60 -10.54
N THR A 220 19.64 9.80 -10.25
CA THR A 220 18.58 9.80 -11.27
C THR A 220 18.70 11.11 -12.09
N PRO A 221 18.86 11.02 -13.43
CA PRO A 221 19.03 12.20 -14.30
C PRO A 221 17.75 13.01 -14.44
#